data_5470f3c3ae3cd9bd9c726d1370fad1a6
#
_entry.id   5470f3c3ae3cd9bd9c726d1370fad1a6
#
_cell.length_a   1.000
_cell.length_b   1.000
_cell.length_c   1.000
_cell.angle_alpha   90.00
_cell.angle_beta   90.00
_cell.angle_gamma   90.00
#
_symmetry.space_group_name_H-M   'P 1'
#
loop_
_entity.id
_entity.type
_entity.pdbx_description
1 polymer ?
#
loop_
_entity_poly.entity_id
_entity_poly.type
_entity_poly.pdbx_seq_one_letter_code
_entity_poly.pdbx_strand_id
1 'polypeptide(L)'
;ADGFECYAIPPGQQYHDESVALARLTAQKITQTGQPLRGQDGVRYIYFDTYDNRMVYESSDETPRNEPTFRLLADADCPAVLVEQCFLTNPQDAARLATPSGAKQAAKAYYEAICEWMEGR
;
A
#
# COMPACT_ATOMS: atom_id res chain seq x y z
N ALA A 1 6.10 15.56 2.30
CA ALA A 1 5.31 14.45 1.74
C ALA A 1 4.01 14.30 2.51
N ASP A 2 2.97 13.85 1.85
CA ASP A 2 1.66 13.62 2.44
C ASP A 2 0.93 12.48 1.72
N GLY A 3 -0.14 12.01 2.35
CA GLY A 3 -1.03 11.04 1.74
C GLY A 3 -0.68 9.60 2.08
N PHE A 4 -1.58 8.72 1.62
CA PHE A 4 -1.49 7.27 1.82
C PHE A 4 -0.84 6.63 0.61
N GLU A 5 0.04 5.65 0.85
CA GLU A 5 0.50 4.75 -0.20
C GLU A 5 0.64 3.34 0.34
N CYS A 6 0.56 2.37 -0.54
CA CYS A 6 0.84 0.98 -0.19
C CYS A 6 1.60 0.29 -1.30
N TYR A 7 2.44 -0.64 -0.91
CA TYR A 7 3.27 -1.42 -1.80
C TYR A 7 2.76 -2.84 -1.86
N ALA A 8 2.46 -3.29 -3.07
CA ALA A 8 2.01 -4.66 -3.33
C ALA A 8 3.20 -5.54 -3.75
N ILE A 9 3.03 -6.84 -3.69
CA ILE A 9 4.01 -7.77 -4.24
C ILE A 9 4.17 -7.47 -5.74
N PRO A 10 5.42 -7.27 -6.20
CA PRO A 10 5.67 -6.78 -7.55
C PRO A 10 5.25 -7.74 -8.68
N PRO A 11 5.12 -7.22 -9.91
CA PRO A 11 4.79 -8.02 -11.07
C PRO A 11 5.77 -9.19 -11.28
N GLY A 12 5.23 -10.33 -11.69
CA GLY A 12 6.01 -11.55 -11.96
C GLY A 12 6.30 -12.39 -10.74
N GLN A 13 5.96 -11.92 -9.54
CA GLN A 13 6.17 -12.66 -8.29
C GLN A 13 4.86 -13.33 -7.85
N GLN A 14 5.00 -14.43 -7.08
CA GLN A 14 3.85 -15.15 -6.57
C GLN A 14 2.98 -14.23 -5.72
N TYR A 15 1.67 -14.38 -5.81
CA TYR A 15 0.66 -13.58 -5.09
C TYR A 15 0.55 -12.12 -5.55
N HIS A 16 1.18 -11.76 -6.68
CA HIS A 16 1.12 -10.38 -7.20
C HIS A 16 -0.33 -9.93 -7.41
N ASP A 17 -1.12 -10.70 -8.16
CA ASP A 17 -2.48 -10.29 -8.53
C ASP A 17 -3.38 -10.13 -7.30
N GLU A 18 -3.32 -11.07 -6.37
CA GLU A 18 -4.12 -11.02 -5.14
C GLU A 18 -3.68 -9.85 -4.26
N SER A 19 -2.39 -9.57 -4.20
CA SER A 19 -1.85 -8.46 -3.41
C SER A 19 -2.28 -7.11 -3.98
N VAL A 20 -2.25 -6.96 -5.30
CA VAL A 20 -2.71 -5.72 -5.96
C VAL A 20 -4.21 -5.50 -5.70
N ALA A 21 -5.01 -6.56 -5.80
CA ALA A 21 -6.45 -6.47 -5.52
C ALA A 21 -6.71 -5.98 -4.08
N LEU A 22 -6.00 -6.56 -3.11
CA LEU A 22 -6.12 -6.14 -1.70
C LEU A 22 -5.63 -4.70 -1.52
N ALA A 23 -4.52 -4.34 -2.15
CA ALA A 23 -3.96 -2.98 -2.06
C ALA A 23 -4.94 -1.94 -2.60
N ARG A 24 -5.58 -2.21 -3.74
CA ARG A 24 -6.56 -1.29 -4.34
C ARG A 24 -7.78 -1.10 -3.45
N LEU A 25 -8.29 -2.18 -2.87
CA LEU A 25 -9.39 -2.09 -1.91
C LEU A 25 -8.98 -1.28 -0.67
N THR A 26 -7.77 -1.51 -0.17
CA THR A 26 -7.25 -0.77 0.98
C THR A 26 -7.17 0.73 0.69
N ALA A 27 -6.59 1.11 -0.44
CA ALA A 27 -6.50 2.50 -0.86
C ALA A 27 -7.90 3.13 -1.02
N GLN A 28 -8.82 2.40 -1.64
CA GLN A 28 -10.20 2.86 -1.82
C GLN A 28 -10.89 3.13 -0.49
N LYS A 29 -10.76 2.22 0.47
CA LYS A 29 -11.39 2.38 1.79
C LYS A 29 -10.75 3.51 2.58
N ILE A 30 -9.43 3.68 2.48
CA ILE A 30 -8.73 4.74 3.22
C ILE A 30 -9.16 6.14 2.74
N THR A 31 -9.55 6.30 1.47
CA THR A 31 -10.04 7.60 0.98
C THR A 31 -11.30 8.06 1.71
N GLN A 32 -12.06 7.14 2.28
CA GLN A 32 -13.27 7.47 3.03
C GLN A 32 -12.95 8.18 4.36
N THR A 33 -11.71 8.11 4.82
CA THR A 33 -11.25 8.87 5.99
C THR A 33 -10.88 10.31 5.66
N GLY A 34 -10.88 10.69 4.38
CA GLY A 34 -10.41 11.99 3.90
C GLY A 34 -8.92 12.03 3.60
N GLN A 35 -8.19 10.93 3.81
CA GLN A 35 -6.77 10.87 3.51
C GLN A 35 -6.55 10.80 2.00
N PRO A 36 -5.74 11.70 1.42
CA PRO A 36 -5.42 11.64 -0.01
C PRO A 36 -4.50 10.46 -0.33
N LEU A 37 -4.54 10.03 -1.58
CA LEU A 37 -3.67 8.97 -2.10
C LEU A 37 -2.45 9.57 -2.79
N ARG A 38 -1.29 8.95 -2.61
CA ARG A 38 -0.07 9.32 -3.33
C ARG A 38 -0.06 8.65 -4.70
N GLY A 39 0.51 9.35 -5.70
CA GLY A 39 0.62 8.82 -7.05
C GLY A 39 -0.72 8.71 -7.74
N GLN A 40 -0.89 7.69 -8.57
CA GLN A 40 -2.10 7.52 -9.37
C GLN A 40 -3.28 7.03 -8.54
N ASP A 41 -3.08 5.96 -7.77
CA ASP A 41 -4.15 5.33 -7.00
C ASP A 41 -3.71 4.86 -5.60
N GLY A 42 -2.56 5.32 -5.14
CA GLY A 42 -2.00 4.92 -3.86
C GLY A 42 -1.33 3.56 -3.85
N VAL A 43 -1.42 2.80 -4.93
CA VAL A 43 -0.82 1.46 -5.02
C VAL A 43 0.42 1.51 -5.89
N ARG A 44 1.53 1.05 -5.35
CA ARG A 44 2.84 1.15 -5.99
C ARG A 44 3.63 -0.12 -5.81
N TYR A 45 4.68 -0.25 -6.61
CA TYR A 45 5.73 -1.26 -6.45
C TYR A 45 7.02 -0.55 -6.07
N ILE A 46 7.81 -1.16 -5.20
CA ILE A 46 9.08 -0.59 -4.77
C ILE A 46 10.20 -1.61 -4.97
N TYR A 47 11.30 -1.12 -5.47
CA TYR A 47 12.53 -1.91 -5.64
C TYR A 47 13.70 -1.11 -5.07
N PHE A 48 14.81 -1.79 -4.84
CA PHE A 48 16.03 -1.15 -4.35
C PHE A 48 17.17 -1.45 -5.32
N ASP A 49 17.91 -0.41 -5.70
CA ASP A 49 19.10 -0.59 -6.55
C ASP A 49 20.28 -1.11 -5.72
N THR A 50 21.45 -1.28 -6.37
CA THR A 50 22.65 -1.82 -5.71
C THR A 50 23.19 -0.91 -4.61
N TYR A 51 22.74 0.34 -4.56
CA TYR A 51 23.13 1.32 -3.54
C TYR A 51 22.01 1.57 -2.53
N ASP A 52 21.00 0.69 -2.48
CA ASP A 52 19.81 0.81 -1.62
C ASP A 52 18.97 2.05 -1.89
N ASN A 53 19.06 2.63 -3.07
CA ASN A 53 18.17 3.71 -3.49
C ASN A 53 16.79 3.13 -3.85
N ARG A 54 15.74 3.81 -3.42
CA ARG A 54 14.36 3.43 -3.70
C ARG A 54 13.99 3.74 -5.15
N MET A 55 13.38 2.77 -5.81
CA MET A 55 12.81 2.92 -7.14
C MET A 55 11.32 2.58 -7.04
N VAL A 56 10.46 3.58 -7.19
CA VAL A 56 9.02 3.42 -7.01
C VAL A 56 8.32 3.53 -8.36
N TYR A 57 7.44 2.57 -8.64
CA TYR A 57 6.65 2.51 -9.87
C TYR A 57 5.17 2.45 -9.53
N GLU A 58 4.34 3.13 -10.32
CA GLU A 58 2.89 3.08 -10.13
C GLU A 58 2.34 1.70 -10.49
N SER A 59 1.19 1.36 -9.94
CA SER A 59 0.59 0.04 -10.14
C SER A 59 0.23 -0.26 -11.60
N SER A 60 0.11 0.78 -12.42
CA SER A 60 -0.11 0.62 -13.87
C SER A 60 1.11 0.09 -14.62
N ASP A 61 2.31 0.16 -14.01
CA ASP A 61 3.53 -0.38 -14.61
C ASP A 61 3.70 -1.84 -14.19
N GLU A 62 3.22 -2.75 -15.02
CA GLU A 62 3.24 -4.20 -14.77
C GLU A 62 4.54 -4.87 -15.25
N THR A 63 5.59 -4.10 -15.52
CA THR A 63 6.87 -4.64 -15.99
C THR A 63 7.57 -5.41 -14.88
N PRO A 64 7.82 -6.73 -15.04
CA PRO A 64 8.62 -7.47 -14.07
C PRO A 64 10.05 -6.95 -14.05
N ARG A 65 10.64 -6.86 -12.83
CA ARG A 65 11.99 -6.37 -12.62
C ARG A 65 12.75 -7.33 -11.72
N ASN A 66 14.07 -7.31 -11.82
CA ASN A 66 14.93 -8.24 -11.08
C ASN A 66 15.49 -7.67 -9.78
N GLU A 67 15.40 -6.36 -9.57
CA GLU A 67 15.87 -5.72 -8.34
C GLU A 67 15.04 -6.19 -7.13
N PRO A 68 15.63 -6.25 -5.93
CA PRO A 68 14.89 -6.67 -4.75
C PRO A 68 13.84 -5.65 -4.32
N THR A 69 12.77 -6.14 -3.72
CA THR A 69 11.74 -5.35 -3.05
C THR A 69 11.89 -5.50 -1.53
N PHE A 70 10.98 -4.91 -0.75
CA PHE A 70 10.94 -5.14 0.69
C PHE A 70 10.90 -6.62 1.02
N ARG A 71 11.68 -7.05 2.00
CA ARG A 71 11.74 -8.46 2.40
C ARG A 71 10.39 -9.00 2.81
N LEU A 72 9.58 -8.19 3.49
CA LEU A 72 8.22 -8.56 3.87
C LEU A 72 7.42 -9.04 2.65
N LEU A 73 7.57 -8.36 1.52
CA LEU A 73 6.86 -8.71 0.29
C LEU A 73 7.55 -9.84 -0.47
N ALA A 74 8.88 -9.83 -0.50
CA ALA A 74 9.67 -10.84 -1.23
C ALA A 74 9.54 -12.22 -0.61
N ASP A 75 9.48 -12.30 0.73
CA ASP A 75 9.46 -13.55 1.47
C ASP A 75 8.04 -13.99 1.88
N ALA A 76 7.01 -13.31 1.42
CA ALA A 76 5.63 -13.61 1.80
C ALA A 76 5.18 -14.97 1.23
N ASP A 77 4.53 -15.77 2.08
CA ASP A 77 3.91 -17.05 1.69
C ASP A 77 2.41 -16.91 1.43
N CYS A 78 1.93 -15.69 1.31
CA CYS A 78 0.52 -15.37 1.07
C CYS A 78 0.44 -13.98 0.45
N PRO A 79 -0.73 -13.58 -0.05
CA PRO A 79 -0.93 -12.19 -0.48
C PRO A 79 -0.57 -11.21 0.64
N ALA A 80 0.16 -10.16 0.30
CA ALA A 80 0.69 -9.21 1.27
C ALA A 80 0.73 -7.80 0.69
N VAL A 81 0.53 -6.81 1.56
CA VAL A 81 0.59 -5.40 1.24
C VAL A 81 1.29 -4.68 2.40
N LEU A 82 2.22 -3.80 2.07
CA LEU A 82 2.86 -2.93 3.06
C LEU A 82 2.25 -1.54 2.95
N VAL A 83 1.67 -1.07 4.05
CA VAL A 83 0.91 0.19 4.08
C VAL A 83 1.73 1.29 4.75
N GLU A 84 1.84 2.44 4.08
CA GLU A 84 2.32 3.69 4.68
C GLU A 84 1.11 4.62 4.84
N GLN A 85 0.54 4.62 6.04
CA GLN A 85 -0.75 5.23 6.33
C GLN A 85 -0.75 6.75 6.21
N CYS A 86 0.30 7.39 6.70
CA CYS A 86 0.43 8.86 6.71
C CYS A 86 1.89 9.24 6.99
N PHE A 87 2.18 10.53 6.79
CA PHE A 87 3.49 11.09 7.12
C PHE A 87 3.37 11.90 8.41
N LEU A 88 4.07 11.47 9.45
CA LEU A 88 4.03 12.15 10.75
C LEU A 88 4.63 13.54 10.69
N THR A 89 5.51 13.80 9.72
CA THR A 89 6.11 15.11 9.50
C THR A 89 5.18 16.09 8.80
N ASN A 90 4.02 15.63 8.31
CA ASN A 90 3.00 16.47 7.70
C ASN A 90 1.89 16.71 8.74
N PRO A 91 1.68 17.96 9.22
CA PRO A 91 0.70 18.21 10.28
C PRO A 91 -0.73 17.82 9.92
N GLN A 92 -1.12 17.96 8.64
CA GLN A 92 -2.47 17.63 8.20
C GLN A 92 -2.68 16.11 8.15
N ASP A 93 -1.67 15.37 7.66
CA ASP A 93 -1.69 13.91 7.68
C ASP A 93 -1.78 13.38 9.12
N ALA A 94 -0.91 13.91 9.99
CA ALA A 94 -0.87 13.49 11.39
C ALA A 94 -2.19 13.80 12.10
N ALA A 95 -2.78 14.95 11.84
CA ALA A 95 -4.06 15.33 12.45
C ALA A 95 -5.20 14.39 11.99
N ARG A 96 -5.16 13.92 10.75
CA ARG A 96 -6.19 13.01 10.23
C ARG A 96 -6.06 11.60 10.78
N LEU A 97 -4.89 10.99 10.69
CA LEU A 97 -4.75 9.55 10.91
C LEU A 97 -3.83 9.15 12.07
N ALA A 98 -3.02 10.08 12.61
CA ALA A 98 -2.09 9.78 13.71
C ALA A 98 -2.68 10.14 15.08
N THR A 99 -4.00 10.24 15.19
CA THR A 99 -4.73 10.46 16.45
C THR A 99 -5.45 9.15 16.82
N PRO A 100 -5.90 8.99 18.09
CA PRO A 100 -6.71 7.82 18.45
C PRO A 100 -7.94 7.63 17.56
N SER A 101 -8.64 8.71 17.24
CA SER A 101 -9.80 8.67 16.33
C SER A 101 -9.39 8.30 14.92
N GLY A 102 -8.33 8.91 14.41
CA GLY A 102 -7.80 8.62 13.07
C GLY A 102 -7.31 7.18 12.93
N ALA A 103 -6.62 6.68 13.94
CA ALA A 103 -6.17 5.29 13.96
C ALA A 103 -7.34 4.32 13.91
N LYS A 104 -8.44 4.64 14.61
CA LYS A 104 -9.66 3.83 14.61
C LYS A 104 -10.32 3.82 13.23
N GLN A 105 -10.38 4.97 12.57
CA GLN A 105 -10.91 5.10 11.21
C GLN A 105 -10.08 4.31 10.21
N ALA A 106 -8.76 4.39 10.32
CA ALA A 106 -7.85 3.63 9.45
C ALA A 106 -8.01 2.12 9.67
N ALA A 107 -8.09 1.68 10.93
CA ALA A 107 -8.30 0.28 11.26
C ALA A 107 -9.61 -0.25 10.66
N LYS A 108 -10.67 0.54 10.72
CA LYS A 108 -11.96 0.19 10.10
C LYS A 108 -11.81 0.04 8.58
N ALA A 109 -11.09 0.96 7.94
CA ALA A 109 -10.85 0.90 6.50
C ALA A 109 -10.10 -0.39 6.12
N TYR A 110 -9.07 -0.75 6.86
CA TYR A 110 -8.32 -1.99 6.61
C TYR A 110 -9.18 -3.23 6.81
N TYR A 111 -9.98 -3.24 7.86
CA TYR A 111 -10.91 -4.34 8.13
C TYR A 111 -11.90 -4.52 6.98
N GLU A 112 -12.53 -3.44 6.54
CA GLU A 112 -13.49 -3.48 5.44
C GLU A 112 -12.83 -3.93 4.13
N ALA A 113 -11.61 -3.47 3.86
CA ALA A 113 -10.86 -3.88 2.68
C ALA A 113 -10.59 -5.39 2.69
N ILE A 114 -10.15 -5.92 3.83
CA ILE A 114 -9.87 -7.35 3.97
C ILE A 114 -11.15 -8.17 3.80
N CYS A 115 -12.25 -7.76 4.42
CA CYS A 115 -13.53 -8.46 4.30
C CYS A 115 -14.00 -8.49 2.85
N GLU A 116 -13.98 -7.36 2.16
CA GLU A 116 -14.41 -7.28 0.77
C GLU A 116 -13.50 -8.10 -0.15
N TRP A 117 -12.19 -8.06 0.10
CA TRP A 117 -11.23 -8.86 -0.64
C TRP A 117 -11.48 -10.35 -0.44
N MET A 118 -11.75 -10.78 0.79
CA MET A 118 -12.06 -12.20 1.09
C MET A 118 -13.35 -12.65 0.40
N GLU A 119 -14.37 -11.80 0.35
CA GLU A 119 -15.65 -12.11 -0.30
C GLU A 119 -15.49 -12.25 -1.82
N GLY A 120 -14.56 -11.56 -2.42
CA GLY A 120 -14.31 -11.58 -3.87
C GLY A 120 -13.47 -12.75 -4.37
N ARG A 121 -13.07 -13.64 -3.47
CA ARG A 121 -12.18 -14.75 -3.83
C ARG A 121 -12.93 -16.02 -4.19
#